data_c6785be17ad18732982eb450b6826cf0
#
_entry.id   c6785be17ad18732982eb450b6826cf0
#
_cell.length_a   1.000
_cell.length_b   1.000
_cell.length_c   1.000
_cell.angle_alpha   90.00
_cell.angle_beta   90.00
_cell.angle_gamma   90.00
#
_symmetry.space_group_name_H-M   'P 1'
#
loop_
_entity.id
_entity.type
_entity.pdbx_description
1 polymer ?
#
loop_
_entity_poly.entity_id
_entity_poly.type
_entity_poly.pdbx_seq_one_letter_code
_entity_poly.pdbx_strand_id
1 'polypeptide(L)'
;MKKALGLAGKYVIMFLSCLFPRSRKIYIFGAWLGEQFADNPKYLFLEAQEHKEIRPIWITKNEAVCRRVRELGYEAYMFDSFKGILMQLRAKYVVVCNGISDVNHTFMGRAVFLNLWHGVPLKKVGYDDDKVKNWDSKGQKIRRMIQEIPLGKEYVVATSDFYAPIYESAFRRSKSHIITLGQPRNDIFYDQSGKFHAAHQLSKAAKGKKVILYTPTHRKEGKVAFPLEEHFDFKVLNDWCIQNDILFVIRRHFYHKGEKVDFSMYSNITDITERSMDIQELLMDTDILVTDYSSTYIDYLLLDRPVVFYNFDYQDYLEHDRGMYCDYEKAAPGYKAETFEALMEEFERLAQGEDHFKEVRRQARDFFYCKEGQGMVGETLLGILKNIK
;
A
#
# COMPACT_ATOMS: atom_id res chain seq x y z
N MET A 1 -1.00 37.17 3.30
CA MET A 1 -1.72 37.68 2.12
C MET A 1 -1.46 36.88 0.85
N LYS A 2 -0.24 36.76 0.31
CA LYS A 2 0.04 35.96 -0.92
C LYS A 2 -0.44 34.49 -0.88
N LYS A 3 -0.30 33.76 0.26
CA LYS A 3 -0.79 32.40 0.42
C LYS A 3 -2.33 32.28 0.40
N ALA A 4 -3.05 33.27 0.94
CA ALA A 4 -4.51 33.30 0.94
C ALA A 4 -5.08 33.60 -0.45
N LEU A 5 -4.46 34.53 -1.20
CA LEU A 5 -4.81 34.80 -2.61
C LEU A 5 -4.56 33.57 -3.50
N GLY A 6 -3.45 32.85 -3.30
CA GLY A 6 -3.17 31.61 -4.03
C GLY A 6 -4.18 30.50 -3.72
N LEU A 7 -4.68 30.44 -2.50
CA LEU A 7 -5.71 29.48 -2.11
C LEU A 7 -7.07 29.82 -2.75
N ALA A 8 -7.49 31.07 -2.68
CA ALA A 8 -8.73 31.52 -3.32
C ALA A 8 -8.71 31.27 -4.83
N GLY A 9 -7.57 31.56 -5.50
CA GLY A 9 -7.40 31.27 -6.92
C GLY A 9 -7.56 29.81 -7.27
N LYS A 10 -7.01 28.89 -6.44
CA LYS A 10 -7.20 27.45 -6.63
C LYS A 10 -8.66 27.02 -6.57
N TYR A 11 -9.44 27.57 -5.63
CA TYR A 11 -10.87 27.27 -5.54
C TYR A 11 -11.65 27.78 -6.75
N VAL A 12 -11.33 28.98 -7.23
CA VAL A 12 -11.96 29.52 -8.44
C VAL A 12 -11.69 28.59 -9.63
N ILE A 13 -10.43 28.17 -9.84
CA ILE A 13 -10.07 27.24 -10.92
C ILE A 13 -10.81 25.91 -10.74
N MET A 14 -10.91 25.39 -9.52
CA MET A 14 -11.61 24.14 -9.23
C MET A 14 -13.09 24.23 -9.57
N PHE A 15 -13.77 25.33 -9.24
CA PHE A 15 -15.16 25.56 -9.65
C PHE A 15 -15.30 25.71 -11.16
N LEU A 16 -14.40 26.46 -11.82
CA LEU A 16 -14.40 26.59 -13.27
C LEU A 16 -14.17 25.22 -13.95
N SER A 17 -13.36 24.36 -13.36
CA SER A 17 -13.12 23.01 -13.89
C SER A 17 -14.38 22.13 -13.93
N CYS A 18 -15.42 22.47 -13.14
CA CYS A 18 -16.72 21.81 -13.19
C CYS A 18 -17.47 22.03 -14.51
N LEU A 19 -17.14 23.09 -15.25
CA LEU A 19 -17.77 23.44 -16.55
C LEU A 19 -17.17 22.64 -17.70
N PHE A 20 -16.02 22.03 -17.54
CA PHE A 20 -15.37 21.28 -18.61
C PHE A 20 -16.10 19.95 -18.89
N PRO A 21 -16.30 19.62 -20.18
CA PRO A 21 -16.89 18.36 -20.57
C PRO A 21 -15.95 17.19 -20.22
N ARG A 22 -16.47 16.22 -19.47
CA ARG A 22 -15.73 15.05 -19.03
C ARG A 22 -15.91 13.86 -19.96
N SER A 23 -14.81 13.20 -20.31
CA SER A 23 -14.82 11.99 -21.12
C SER A 23 -14.86 10.75 -20.21
N ARG A 24 -15.83 9.87 -20.44
CA ARG A 24 -15.93 8.58 -19.74
C ARG A 24 -14.82 7.59 -20.13
N LYS A 25 -14.07 7.88 -21.18
CA LYS A 25 -12.94 7.03 -21.62
C LYS A 25 -11.65 7.35 -20.85
N ILE A 26 -11.50 8.58 -20.32
CA ILE A 26 -10.26 9.01 -19.68
C ILE A 26 -10.33 8.71 -18.17
N TYR A 27 -9.37 7.90 -17.74
CA TYR A 27 -9.14 7.54 -16.35
C TYR A 27 -7.76 8.08 -15.93
N ILE A 28 -7.73 8.89 -14.90
CA ILE A 28 -6.49 9.40 -14.30
C ILE A 28 -6.10 8.55 -13.11
N PHE A 29 -4.83 8.22 -13.04
CA PHE A 29 -4.23 7.48 -11.93
C PHE A 29 -3.10 8.27 -11.31
N GLY A 30 -2.98 8.22 -9.99
CA GLY A 30 -1.88 8.79 -9.22
C GLY A 30 -1.74 8.06 -7.89
N ALA A 31 -0.52 8.04 -7.34
CA ALA A 31 -0.24 7.38 -6.08
C ALA A 31 0.82 8.15 -5.27
N TRP A 32 0.82 7.93 -3.94
CA TRP A 32 1.85 8.42 -3.04
C TRP A 32 2.14 9.91 -3.21
N LEU A 33 1.10 10.73 -3.10
CA LEU A 33 1.15 12.19 -3.26
C LEU A 33 1.65 12.65 -4.65
N GLY A 34 1.58 11.77 -5.64
CA GLY A 34 2.08 11.98 -7.00
C GLY A 34 3.56 11.64 -7.20
N GLU A 35 4.21 10.99 -6.24
CA GLU A 35 5.67 10.76 -6.25
C GLU A 35 6.08 9.37 -6.73
N GLN A 36 5.15 8.38 -6.80
CA GLN A 36 5.52 7.00 -7.11
C GLN A 36 4.58 6.37 -8.14
N PHE A 37 5.09 5.40 -8.90
CA PHE A 37 4.32 4.45 -9.70
C PHE A 37 4.26 3.14 -8.93
N ALA A 38 3.29 3.03 -8.01
CA ALA A 38 3.20 1.94 -7.05
C ALA A 38 1.79 1.75 -6.51
N ASP A 39 1.62 0.72 -5.68
CA ASP A 39 0.44 0.45 -4.89
C ASP A 39 -0.83 0.17 -5.72
N ASN A 40 -1.99 0.14 -5.10
CA ASN A 40 -3.28 -0.16 -5.71
C ASN A 40 -3.53 0.57 -7.05
N PRO A 41 -3.24 1.89 -7.18
CA PRO A 41 -3.41 2.59 -8.45
C PRO A 41 -2.53 2.04 -9.59
N LYS A 42 -1.30 1.57 -9.31
CA LYS A 42 -0.43 0.94 -10.33
C LYS A 42 -1.10 -0.30 -10.92
N TYR A 43 -1.59 -1.17 -10.08
CA TYR A 43 -2.16 -2.45 -10.52
C TYR A 43 -3.51 -2.25 -11.24
N LEU A 44 -4.35 -1.34 -10.76
CA LEU A 44 -5.58 -0.98 -11.49
C LEU A 44 -5.29 -0.24 -12.81
N PHE A 45 -4.20 0.52 -12.88
CA PHE A 45 -3.74 1.15 -14.11
C PHE A 45 -3.28 0.12 -15.15
N LEU A 46 -2.52 -0.90 -14.72
CA LEU A 46 -2.09 -1.99 -15.59
C LEU A 46 -3.28 -2.83 -16.06
N GLU A 47 -4.22 -3.15 -15.18
CA GLU A 47 -5.49 -3.79 -15.56
C GLU A 47 -6.25 -2.97 -16.62
N ALA A 48 -6.33 -1.65 -16.45
CA ALA A 48 -7.03 -0.77 -17.35
C ALA A 48 -6.41 -0.69 -18.77
N GLN A 49 -5.13 -1.08 -18.94
CA GLN A 49 -4.49 -1.18 -20.26
C GLN A 49 -5.10 -2.28 -21.14
N GLU A 50 -5.64 -3.34 -20.52
CA GLU A 50 -6.27 -4.44 -21.23
C GLU A 50 -7.64 -4.07 -21.82
N HIS A 51 -8.20 -2.90 -21.44
CA HIS A 51 -9.53 -2.44 -21.83
C HIS A 51 -9.49 -1.35 -22.92
N LYS A 52 -9.71 -1.72 -24.19
CA LYS A 52 -9.62 -0.80 -25.36
C LYS A 52 -10.53 0.43 -25.27
N GLU A 53 -11.62 0.36 -24.53
CA GLU A 53 -12.55 1.48 -24.32
C GLU A 53 -12.08 2.46 -23.24
N ILE A 54 -11.05 2.11 -22.45
CA ILE A 54 -10.46 2.93 -21.41
C ILE A 54 -9.16 3.54 -21.95
N ARG A 55 -8.93 4.82 -21.63
CA ARG A 55 -7.65 5.50 -21.83
C ARG A 55 -7.07 5.82 -20.46
N PRO A 56 -6.27 4.92 -19.89
CA PRO A 56 -5.64 5.14 -18.60
C PRO A 56 -4.42 6.06 -18.75
N ILE A 57 -4.30 7.06 -17.87
CA ILE A 57 -3.25 8.05 -17.90
C ILE A 57 -2.66 8.19 -16.50
N TRP A 58 -1.36 8.04 -16.38
CA TRP A 58 -0.64 8.25 -15.13
C TRP A 58 -0.28 9.72 -14.96
N ILE A 59 -0.59 10.30 -13.80
CA ILE A 59 -0.21 11.67 -13.43
C ILE A 59 0.78 11.62 -12.25
N THR A 60 1.89 12.33 -12.39
CA THR A 60 2.93 12.34 -11.37
C THR A 60 3.61 13.71 -11.25
N LYS A 61 4.19 13.99 -10.09
CA LYS A 61 5.06 15.16 -9.83
C LYS A 61 6.53 14.85 -10.08
N ASN A 62 6.87 13.55 -10.18
CA ASN A 62 8.23 13.05 -10.29
C ASN A 62 8.59 12.77 -11.75
N GLU A 63 9.56 13.50 -12.29
CA GLU A 63 10.00 13.34 -13.69
C GLU A 63 10.55 11.96 -13.99
N ALA A 64 11.27 11.35 -13.05
CA ALA A 64 11.82 10.01 -13.23
C ALA A 64 10.69 8.96 -13.34
N VAL A 65 9.65 9.10 -12.52
CA VAL A 65 8.44 8.26 -12.59
C VAL A 65 7.72 8.47 -13.94
N CYS A 66 7.54 9.72 -14.36
CA CYS A 66 6.90 10.02 -15.64
C CYS A 66 7.66 9.39 -16.82
N ARG A 67 8.98 9.49 -16.81
CA ARG A 67 9.85 8.89 -17.83
C ARG A 67 9.75 7.36 -17.82
N ARG A 68 9.88 6.74 -16.64
CA ARG A 68 9.78 5.29 -16.47
C ARG A 68 8.45 4.73 -16.99
N VAL A 69 7.33 5.36 -16.67
CA VAL A 69 6.01 4.91 -17.13
C VAL A 69 5.90 4.99 -18.66
N ARG A 70 6.48 6.05 -19.27
CA ARG A 70 6.53 6.17 -20.73
C ARG A 70 7.45 5.14 -21.40
N GLU A 71 8.58 4.82 -20.79
CA GLU A 71 9.51 3.77 -21.24
C GLU A 71 8.86 2.38 -21.22
N LEU A 72 7.91 2.16 -20.33
CA LEU A 72 7.05 0.96 -20.32
C LEU A 72 5.97 0.98 -21.43
N GLY A 73 5.91 2.02 -22.25
CA GLY A 73 4.94 2.14 -23.34
C GLY A 73 3.60 2.77 -22.94
N TYR A 74 3.46 3.28 -21.72
CA TYR A 74 2.20 3.80 -21.19
C TYR A 74 2.10 5.32 -21.26
N GLU A 75 0.87 5.82 -21.23
CA GLU A 75 0.60 7.26 -21.25
C GLU A 75 0.79 7.86 -19.84
N ALA A 76 1.72 8.82 -19.71
CA ALA A 76 1.96 9.53 -18.46
C ALA A 76 2.30 10.99 -18.70
N TYR A 77 1.89 11.86 -17.77
CA TYR A 77 2.16 13.29 -17.82
C TYR A 77 2.56 13.83 -16.44
N MET A 78 3.36 14.89 -16.50
CA MET A 78 3.62 15.69 -15.31
C MET A 78 2.34 16.38 -14.85
N PHE A 79 2.15 16.42 -13.58
CA PHE A 79 1.05 16.96 -12.81
C PHE A 79 0.59 18.37 -13.25
N ASP A 80 1.53 19.25 -13.63
CA ASP A 80 1.34 20.64 -13.99
C ASP A 80 1.64 20.97 -15.47
N SER A 81 2.01 19.97 -16.27
CA SER A 81 2.22 20.16 -17.69
C SER A 81 0.90 20.49 -18.42
N PHE A 82 0.97 21.21 -19.52
CA PHE A 82 -0.21 21.58 -20.30
C PHE A 82 -1.08 20.36 -20.68
N LYS A 83 -0.45 19.28 -21.18
CA LYS A 83 -1.17 18.03 -21.50
C LYS A 83 -1.71 17.34 -20.23
N GLY A 84 -0.92 17.34 -19.14
CA GLY A 84 -1.35 16.79 -17.86
C GLY A 84 -2.60 17.51 -17.32
N ILE A 85 -2.59 18.84 -17.32
CA ILE A 85 -3.74 19.66 -16.92
C ILE A 85 -4.94 19.40 -17.83
N LEU A 86 -4.76 19.38 -19.15
CA LEU A 86 -5.83 19.13 -20.11
C LEU A 86 -6.46 17.75 -19.89
N MET A 87 -5.66 16.69 -19.68
CA MET A 87 -6.19 15.35 -19.43
C MET A 87 -6.94 15.28 -18.09
N GLN A 88 -6.43 15.92 -17.06
CA GLN A 88 -7.11 16.04 -15.76
C GLN A 88 -8.44 16.79 -15.87
N LEU A 89 -8.50 17.89 -16.64
CA LEU A 89 -9.77 18.59 -16.93
C LEU A 89 -10.80 17.74 -17.67
N ARG A 90 -10.36 16.80 -18.49
CA ARG A 90 -11.23 15.97 -19.32
C ARG A 90 -11.59 14.61 -18.71
N ALA A 91 -10.89 14.16 -17.67
CA ALA A 91 -11.12 12.86 -17.08
C ALA A 91 -12.44 12.79 -16.30
N LYS A 92 -13.21 11.72 -16.50
CA LYS A 92 -14.40 11.42 -15.69
C LYS A 92 -14.03 10.68 -14.40
N TYR A 93 -13.03 9.79 -14.45
CA TYR A 93 -12.64 8.93 -13.34
C TYR A 93 -11.22 9.19 -12.89
N VAL A 94 -11.01 9.15 -11.58
CA VAL A 94 -9.73 9.44 -10.92
C VAL A 94 -9.48 8.38 -9.87
N VAL A 95 -8.37 7.69 -9.97
CA VAL A 95 -7.96 6.62 -9.07
C VAL A 95 -6.76 7.05 -8.24
N VAL A 96 -6.88 6.95 -6.93
CA VAL A 96 -5.88 7.41 -5.96
C VAL A 96 -5.74 6.43 -4.79
N CYS A 97 -4.67 6.54 -4.01
CA CYS A 97 -4.47 5.75 -2.79
C CYS A 97 -4.24 6.59 -1.52
N ASN A 98 -3.73 7.81 -1.64
CA ASN A 98 -3.56 8.74 -0.51
C ASN A 98 -4.56 9.90 -0.56
N GLY A 99 -5.60 9.76 -1.40
CA GLY A 99 -6.63 10.76 -1.60
C GLY A 99 -6.26 11.80 -2.69
N ILE A 100 -6.97 12.91 -2.68
CA ILE A 100 -6.94 13.92 -3.76
C ILE A 100 -5.57 14.56 -4.02
N SER A 101 -4.62 14.40 -3.11
CA SER A 101 -3.26 14.94 -3.25
C SER A 101 -2.36 14.14 -4.17
N ASP A 102 -2.78 12.93 -4.56
CA ASP A 102 -2.06 12.09 -5.52
C ASP A 102 -2.09 12.68 -6.94
N VAL A 103 -3.06 13.57 -7.21
CA VAL A 103 -3.29 14.23 -8.49
C VAL A 103 -3.54 15.73 -8.31
N ASN A 104 -3.65 16.51 -9.40
CA ASN A 104 -4.02 17.93 -9.30
C ASN A 104 -5.54 18.11 -9.25
N HIS A 105 -6.12 17.88 -8.08
CA HIS A 105 -7.56 17.96 -7.87
C HIS A 105 -8.18 19.32 -8.26
N THR A 106 -7.37 20.40 -8.35
CA THR A 106 -7.81 21.73 -8.80
C THR A 106 -8.47 21.69 -10.18
N PHE A 107 -8.07 20.75 -11.04
CA PHE A 107 -8.60 20.60 -12.40
C PHE A 107 -9.66 19.48 -12.53
N MET A 108 -10.12 18.91 -11.43
CA MET A 108 -10.93 17.69 -11.45
C MET A 108 -12.35 17.86 -10.89
N GLY A 109 -12.90 19.07 -10.99
CA GLY A 109 -14.27 19.35 -10.55
C GLY A 109 -15.30 18.42 -11.19
N ARG A 110 -16.19 17.80 -10.40
CA ARG A 110 -17.21 16.80 -10.80
C ARG A 110 -16.65 15.50 -11.40
N ALA A 111 -15.36 15.22 -11.27
CA ALA A 111 -14.84 13.88 -11.53
C ALA A 111 -15.31 12.89 -10.45
N VAL A 112 -15.35 11.62 -10.77
CA VAL A 112 -15.61 10.53 -9.84
C VAL A 112 -14.28 10.03 -9.30
N PHE A 113 -14.06 10.15 -8.01
CA PHE A 113 -12.86 9.65 -7.35
C PHE A 113 -13.07 8.24 -6.82
N LEU A 114 -12.11 7.36 -7.06
CA LEU A 114 -11.98 6.06 -6.45
C LEU A 114 -10.72 6.06 -5.58
N ASN A 115 -10.91 6.08 -4.28
CA ASN A 115 -9.83 5.98 -3.31
C ASN A 115 -9.65 4.51 -2.91
N LEU A 116 -8.55 3.93 -3.35
CA LEU A 116 -8.23 2.52 -3.10
C LEU A 116 -7.56 2.30 -1.74
N TRP A 117 -7.15 3.40 -1.08
CA TRP A 117 -6.26 3.37 0.07
C TRP A 117 -4.95 2.64 -0.25
N HIS A 118 -4.07 2.47 0.74
CA HIS A 118 -2.73 1.92 0.55
C HIS A 118 -2.41 0.76 1.51
N GLY A 119 -3.42 -0.01 1.86
CA GLY A 119 -3.32 -1.19 2.74
C GLY A 119 -4.51 -1.32 3.66
N VAL A 120 -4.64 -2.47 4.29
CA VAL A 120 -5.64 -2.71 5.33
C VAL A 120 -5.16 -2.08 6.64
N PRO A 121 -5.86 -1.09 7.21
CA PRO A 121 -5.37 -0.39 8.37
C PRO A 121 -5.56 -1.21 9.64
N LEU A 122 -4.47 -1.60 10.30
CA LEU A 122 -4.50 -2.10 11.67
C LEU A 122 -4.72 -0.97 12.67
N LYS A 123 -4.07 0.17 12.41
CA LYS A 123 -4.10 1.37 13.24
C LYS A 123 -5.20 2.32 12.81
N LYS A 124 -5.72 3.11 13.74
CA LYS A 124 -6.69 4.16 13.45
C LYS A 124 -6.14 5.15 12.43
N VAL A 125 -6.93 5.43 11.40
CA VAL A 125 -6.56 6.32 10.29
C VAL A 125 -7.58 7.42 10.07
N GLY A 126 -7.20 8.44 9.32
CA GLY A 126 -8.09 9.53 8.94
C GLY A 126 -8.72 10.22 10.14
N TYR A 127 -10.04 10.32 10.17
CA TYR A 127 -10.77 11.00 11.24
C TYR A 127 -10.91 10.18 12.53
N ASP A 128 -10.59 8.90 12.50
CA ASP A 128 -10.58 8.05 13.70
C ASP A 128 -9.27 8.16 14.46
N ASP A 129 -8.20 8.71 13.84
CA ASP A 129 -6.93 8.98 14.51
C ASP A 129 -7.10 10.14 15.51
N ASP A 130 -6.78 9.89 16.78
CA ASP A 130 -6.94 10.86 17.86
C ASP A 130 -6.07 12.11 17.64
N LYS A 131 -4.94 11.99 16.96
CA LYS A 131 -4.11 13.15 16.56
C LYS A 131 -4.85 14.06 15.59
N VAL A 132 -5.69 13.53 14.71
CA VAL A 132 -6.49 14.30 13.74
C VAL A 132 -7.75 14.88 14.37
N LYS A 133 -8.38 14.19 15.30
CA LYS A 133 -9.56 14.69 16.04
C LYS A 133 -9.28 16.03 16.73
N ASN A 134 -8.06 16.21 17.25
CA ASN A 134 -7.65 17.41 17.95
C ASN A 134 -7.26 18.60 17.04
N TRP A 135 -7.14 18.37 15.72
CA TRP A 135 -6.73 19.40 14.74
C TRP A 135 -7.89 20.16 14.10
N ASP A 136 -9.13 19.79 14.38
CA ASP A 136 -10.31 20.34 13.73
C ASP A 136 -10.76 21.68 14.33
N SER A 137 -9.99 22.75 14.07
CA SER A 137 -10.50 24.10 14.24
C SER A 137 -11.69 24.36 13.30
N LYS A 138 -12.64 25.24 13.69
CA LYS A 138 -13.78 25.63 12.84
C LYS A 138 -13.32 26.03 11.41
N GLY A 139 -12.16 26.71 11.29
CA GLY A 139 -11.62 27.12 10.01
C GLY A 139 -11.16 25.93 9.14
N GLN A 140 -10.60 24.89 9.72
CA GLN A 140 -10.20 23.69 8.99
C GLN A 140 -11.42 22.89 8.51
N LYS A 141 -12.47 22.79 9.32
CA LYS A 141 -13.76 22.16 8.92
C LYS A 141 -14.38 22.88 7.73
N ILE A 142 -14.46 24.21 7.77
CA ILE A 142 -15.00 25.03 6.67
C ILE A 142 -14.16 24.89 5.42
N ARG A 143 -12.82 24.97 5.55
CA ARG A 143 -11.90 24.79 4.41
C ARG A 143 -12.10 23.44 3.73
N ARG A 144 -12.25 22.37 4.50
CA ARG A 144 -12.44 21.02 3.98
C ARG A 144 -13.79 20.87 3.29
N MET A 145 -14.87 21.38 3.90
CA MET A 145 -16.20 21.40 3.28
C MET A 145 -16.19 22.14 1.93
N ILE A 146 -15.51 23.29 1.83
CA ILE A 146 -15.38 24.03 0.58
C ILE A 146 -14.56 23.26 -0.46
N GLN A 147 -13.56 22.47 -0.04
CA GLN A 147 -12.78 21.62 -0.95
C GLN A 147 -13.59 20.43 -1.50
N GLU A 148 -14.49 19.88 -0.71
CA GLU A 148 -15.28 18.71 -1.06
C GLU A 148 -16.42 19.02 -2.03
N ILE A 149 -17.01 20.23 -1.99
CA ILE A 149 -18.16 20.63 -2.82
C ILE A 149 -17.92 20.39 -4.33
N PRO A 150 -16.81 20.86 -4.96
CA PRO A 150 -16.60 20.71 -6.39
C PRO A 150 -15.94 19.40 -6.80
N LEU A 151 -15.47 18.58 -5.87
CA LEU A 151 -14.70 17.36 -6.17
C LEU A 151 -15.56 16.22 -6.71
N GLY A 152 -16.89 16.36 -6.71
CA GLY A 152 -17.76 15.27 -7.16
C GLY A 152 -17.87 14.13 -6.15
N LYS A 153 -18.18 12.94 -6.65
CA LYS A 153 -18.38 11.75 -5.81
C LYS A 153 -17.03 11.07 -5.54
N GLU A 154 -16.76 10.78 -4.28
CA GLU A 154 -15.62 9.92 -3.92
C GLU A 154 -16.13 8.61 -3.34
N TYR A 155 -15.64 7.52 -3.91
CA TYR A 155 -15.84 6.15 -3.44
C TYR A 155 -14.57 5.65 -2.78
N VAL A 156 -14.71 4.89 -1.70
CA VAL A 156 -13.57 4.27 -0.99
C VAL A 156 -13.74 2.76 -1.04
N VAL A 157 -12.65 2.04 -1.29
CA VAL A 157 -12.68 0.58 -1.38
C VAL A 157 -12.22 -0.03 -0.07
N ALA A 158 -13.11 -0.77 0.57
CA ALA A 158 -12.85 -1.57 1.77
C ALA A 158 -12.57 -3.04 1.38
N THR A 159 -11.82 -3.74 2.21
CA THR A 159 -11.40 -5.12 1.94
C THR A 159 -12.34 -6.16 2.52
N SER A 160 -13.15 -5.82 3.52
CA SER A 160 -14.13 -6.71 4.12
C SER A 160 -15.27 -5.92 4.77
N ASP A 161 -16.33 -6.63 5.16
CA ASP A 161 -17.48 -6.05 5.86
C ASP A 161 -17.10 -5.47 7.23
N PHE A 162 -16.02 -5.96 7.84
CA PHE A 162 -15.48 -5.36 9.06
C PHE A 162 -14.91 -3.96 8.80
N TYR A 163 -14.22 -3.76 7.66
CA TYR A 163 -13.60 -2.48 7.33
C TYR A 163 -14.56 -1.47 6.68
N ALA A 164 -15.67 -1.91 6.13
CA ALA A 164 -16.63 -1.00 5.50
C ALA A 164 -17.13 0.11 6.47
N PRO A 165 -17.67 -0.18 7.67
CA PRO A 165 -18.07 0.85 8.62
C PRO A 165 -16.90 1.67 9.19
N ILE A 166 -15.70 1.09 9.28
CA ILE A 166 -14.49 1.82 9.65
C ILE A 166 -14.18 2.89 8.61
N TYR A 167 -14.29 2.58 7.33
CA TYR A 167 -14.02 3.55 6.26
C TYR A 167 -15.13 4.60 6.15
N GLU A 168 -16.36 4.30 6.55
CA GLU A 168 -17.41 5.32 6.69
C GLU A 168 -16.99 6.41 7.68
N SER A 169 -16.47 6.04 8.86
CA SER A 169 -16.02 6.98 9.88
C SER A 169 -14.69 7.63 9.54
N ALA A 170 -13.67 6.82 9.18
CA ALA A 170 -12.32 7.28 8.93
C ALA A 170 -12.22 8.25 7.74
N PHE A 171 -13.03 8.07 6.71
CA PHE A 171 -13.05 8.94 5.52
C PHE A 171 -14.28 9.85 5.46
N ARG A 172 -15.19 9.76 6.42
CA ARG A 172 -16.47 10.51 6.46
C ARG A 172 -17.24 10.36 5.16
N ARG A 173 -17.42 9.12 4.71
CA ARG A 173 -18.21 8.76 3.54
C ARG A 173 -19.44 7.98 3.97
N SER A 174 -20.57 8.18 3.29
CA SER A 174 -21.77 7.38 3.52
C SER A 174 -21.57 5.95 3.01
N LYS A 175 -22.29 5.00 3.58
CA LYS A 175 -22.28 3.58 3.20
C LYS A 175 -22.40 3.37 1.68
N SER A 176 -23.21 4.18 0.99
CA SER A 176 -23.38 4.09 -0.47
C SER A 176 -22.14 4.49 -1.29
N HIS A 177 -21.12 5.03 -0.64
CA HIS A 177 -19.82 5.38 -1.24
C HIS A 177 -18.69 4.47 -0.78
N ILE A 178 -19.00 3.42 -0.01
CA ILE A 178 -18.03 2.36 0.33
C ILE A 178 -18.29 1.16 -0.58
N ILE A 179 -17.25 0.68 -1.22
CA ILE A 179 -17.25 -0.53 -2.06
C ILE A 179 -16.47 -1.59 -1.31
N THR A 180 -17.11 -2.67 -0.89
CA THR A 180 -16.42 -3.80 -0.26
C THR A 180 -16.02 -4.79 -1.35
N LEU A 181 -14.71 -4.94 -1.58
CA LEU A 181 -14.22 -5.85 -2.62
C LEU A 181 -12.82 -6.40 -2.32
N GLY A 182 -11.81 -5.56 -2.19
CA GLY A 182 -10.41 -5.96 -2.05
C GLY A 182 -9.46 -4.89 -2.58
N GLN A 183 -8.21 -5.29 -2.79
CA GLN A 183 -7.15 -4.38 -3.25
C GLN A 183 -6.59 -4.85 -4.59
N PRO A 184 -6.63 -4.04 -5.66
CA PRO A 184 -6.13 -4.41 -6.99
C PRO A 184 -4.66 -4.86 -7.00
N ARG A 185 -3.83 -4.33 -6.08
CA ARG A 185 -2.42 -4.72 -5.97
C ARG A 185 -2.22 -6.20 -5.65
N ASN A 186 -3.22 -6.83 -5.05
CA ASN A 186 -3.16 -8.24 -4.68
C ASN A 186 -3.56 -9.18 -5.83
N ASP A 187 -4.11 -8.65 -6.93
CA ASP A 187 -4.43 -9.46 -8.10
C ASP A 187 -3.17 -10.08 -8.74
N ILE A 188 -1.98 -9.48 -8.51
CA ILE A 188 -0.71 -10.04 -8.96
C ILE A 188 -0.44 -11.44 -8.37
N PHE A 189 -0.95 -11.75 -7.19
CA PHE A 189 -0.79 -13.06 -6.55
C PHE A 189 -1.51 -14.20 -7.30
N TYR A 190 -2.46 -13.84 -8.15
CA TYR A 190 -3.28 -14.74 -8.95
C TYR A 190 -2.99 -14.61 -10.46
N ASP A 191 -2.04 -13.74 -10.85
CA ASP A 191 -1.74 -13.46 -12.26
C ASP A 191 -0.97 -14.59 -12.92
N GLN A 192 -1.65 -15.37 -13.75
CA GLN A 192 -1.05 -16.39 -14.60
C GLN A 192 -0.71 -15.87 -16.01
N SER A 193 -1.21 -14.69 -16.37
CA SER A 193 -1.03 -14.09 -17.70
C SER A 193 0.25 -13.27 -17.85
N GLY A 194 0.84 -12.85 -16.72
CA GLY A 194 1.99 -11.96 -16.69
C GLY A 194 1.66 -10.49 -16.97
N LYS A 195 0.38 -10.10 -16.93
CA LYS A 195 -0.07 -8.72 -17.23
C LYS A 195 0.52 -7.66 -16.31
N PHE A 196 0.87 -8.05 -15.07
CA PHE A 196 1.48 -7.13 -14.12
C PHE A 196 3.00 -7.03 -14.23
N HIS A 197 3.62 -7.79 -15.17
CA HIS A 197 5.06 -7.76 -15.47
C HIS A 197 5.95 -7.96 -14.24
N ALA A 198 5.59 -8.90 -13.37
CA ALA A 198 6.38 -9.21 -12.17
C ALA A 198 7.83 -9.56 -12.54
N ALA A 199 8.78 -8.86 -11.93
CA ALA A 199 10.20 -9.03 -12.25
C ALA A 199 10.83 -10.26 -11.59
N HIS A 200 10.19 -10.80 -10.54
CA HIS A 200 10.68 -11.94 -9.75
C HIS A 200 12.15 -11.79 -9.32
N GLN A 201 12.49 -10.60 -8.82
CA GLN A 201 13.89 -10.26 -8.52
C GLN A 201 14.46 -11.06 -7.36
N LEU A 202 13.64 -11.37 -6.34
CA LEU A 202 14.07 -12.20 -5.22
C LEU A 202 14.27 -13.65 -5.62
N SER A 203 13.34 -14.26 -6.36
CA SER A 203 13.49 -15.61 -6.88
C SER A 203 14.76 -15.75 -7.72
N LYS A 204 15.05 -14.76 -8.57
CA LYS A 204 16.30 -14.73 -9.36
C LYS A 204 17.55 -14.61 -8.49
N ALA A 205 17.49 -13.78 -7.43
CA ALA A 205 18.61 -13.61 -6.49
C ALA A 205 18.81 -14.85 -5.61
N ALA A 206 17.73 -15.49 -5.23
CA ALA A 206 17.73 -16.68 -4.38
C ALA A 206 18.32 -17.93 -5.08
N LYS A 207 18.30 -17.98 -6.43
CA LYS A 207 18.86 -19.10 -7.22
C LYS A 207 18.32 -20.47 -6.81
N GLY A 208 17.04 -20.55 -6.50
CA GLY A 208 16.37 -21.77 -6.07
C GLY A 208 16.28 -21.98 -4.56
N LYS A 209 16.94 -21.14 -3.75
CA LYS A 209 16.81 -21.17 -2.29
C LYS A 209 15.43 -20.68 -1.86
N LYS A 210 14.94 -21.14 -0.71
CA LYS A 210 13.79 -20.54 -0.06
C LYS A 210 14.12 -19.12 0.42
N VAL A 211 13.13 -18.25 0.42
CA VAL A 211 13.28 -16.84 0.80
C VAL A 211 12.55 -16.55 2.10
N ILE A 212 13.28 -16.05 3.10
CA ILE A 212 12.71 -15.39 4.27
C ILE A 212 12.84 -13.89 4.07
N LEU A 213 11.72 -13.16 4.08
CA LEU A 213 11.71 -11.70 3.96
C LEU A 213 11.39 -11.06 5.32
N TYR A 214 12.30 -10.23 5.82
CA TYR A 214 12.09 -9.44 7.04
C TYR A 214 11.73 -8.00 6.71
N THR A 215 10.53 -7.57 7.15
CA THR A 215 10.00 -6.22 6.90
C THR A 215 9.57 -5.55 8.20
N PRO A 216 10.52 -5.01 8.99
CA PRO A 216 10.19 -4.33 10.23
C PRO A 216 9.50 -2.98 10.01
N THR A 217 8.60 -2.64 10.95
CA THR A 217 8.00 -1.31 11.02
C THR A 217 9.02 -0.30 11.57
N HIS A 218 8.97 0.93 11.08
CA HIS A 218 9.76 2.02 11.65
C HIS A 218 9.27 2.37 13.06
N ARG A 219 10.17 2.81 13.92
CA ARG A 219 9.87 3.25 15.30
C ARG A 219 9.77 4.76 15.38
N LYS A 220 8.75 5.26 16.13
CA LYS A 220 8.51 6.70 16.38
C LYS A 220 8.65 7.57 15.11
N GLU A 221 7.98 7.18 14.06
CA GLU A 221 7.99 7.89 12.75
C GLU A 221 9.40 8.02 12.13
N GLY A 222 10.27 7.03 12.35
CA GLY A 222 11.66 7.04 11.87
C GLY A 222 12.62 7.93 12.65
N LYS A 223 12.19 8.44 13.82
CA LYS A 223 13.02 9.28 14.68
C LYS A 223 13.95 8.48 15.59
N VAL A 224 13.68 7.19 15.76
CA VAL A 224 14.49 6.29 16.60
C VAL A 224 15.21 5.31 15.68
N ALA A 225 16.51 5.17 15.89
CA ALA A 225 17.31 4.16 15.22
C ALA A 225 16.81 2.75 15.59
N PHE A 226 16.93 1.84 14.65
CA PHE A 226 16.59 0.44 14.81
C PHE A 226 17.84 -0.39 14.51
N PRO A 227 18.74 -0.55 15.49
CA PRO A 227 19.98 -1.29 15.30
C PRO A 227 19.69 -2.78 15.21
N LEU A 228 19.82 -3.33 14.00
CA LEU A 228 19.53 -4.75 13.75
C LEU A 228 20.47 -5.66 14.54
N GLU A 229 21.71 -5.23 14.75
CA GLU A 229 22.76 -6.00 15.44
C GLU A 229 22.46 -6.24 16.92
N GLU A 230 21.60 -5.44 17.53
CA GLU A 230 21.15 -5.63 18.92
C GLU A 230 20.08 -6.74 19.03
N HIS A 231 19.46 -7.10 17.89
CA HIS A 231 18.32 -8.02 17.85
C HIS A 231 18.58 -9.29 17.05
N PHE A 232 19.72 -9.38 16.34
CA PHE A 232 20.08 -10.54 15.54
C PHE A 232 21.55 -10.92 15.75
N ASP A 233 21.82 -12.20 16.04
CA ASP A 233 23.13 -12.79 15.77
C ASP A 233 23.19 -13.19 14.29
N PHE A 234 23.71 -12.29 13.46
CA PHE A 234 23.77 -12.51 12.00
C PHE A 234 24.70 -13.65 11.62
N LYS A 235 25.69 -14.00 12.46
CA LYS A 235 26.54 -15.16 12.19
C LYS A 235 25.75 -16.44 12.35
N VAL A 236 25.06 -16.60 13.47
CA VAL A 236 24.19 -17.78 13.73
C VAL A 236 23.09 -17.87 12.66
N LEU A 237 22.44 -16.75 12.34
CA LEU A 237 21.41 -16.72 11.31
C LEU A 237 21.94 -17.14 9.92
N ASN A 238 23.11 -16.62 9.53
CA ASN A 238 23.70 -16.96 8.22
C ASN A 238 24.10 -18.43 8.14
N ASP A 239 24.73 -18.97 9.18
CA ASP A 239 25.13 -20.37 9.24
C ASP A 239 23.90 -21.29 9.15
N TRP A 240 22.81 -20.97 9.83
CA TRP A 240 21.54 -21.67 9.72
C TRP A 240 20.92 -21.55 8.30
N CYS A 241 20.93 -20.36 7.72
CA CYS A 241 20.45 -20.13 6.35
C CYS A 241 21.23 -20.94 5.31
N ILE A 242 22.54 -21.10 5.48
CA ILE A 242 23.38 -21.95 4.61
C ILE A 242 22.97 -23.42 4.74
N GLN A 243 22.77 -23.91 5.97
CA GLN A 243 22.42 -25.32 6.23
C GLN A 243 21.05 -25.70 5.67
N ASN A 244 20.11 -24.75 5.63
CA ASN A 244 18.71 -24.98 5.20
C ASN A 244 18.42 -24.51 3.78
N ASP A 245 19.43 -24.07 3.00
CA ASP A 245 19.30 -23.53 1.65
C ASP A 245 18.31 -22.37 1.56
N ILE A 246 18.47 -21.40 2.47
CA ILE A 246 17.61 -20.22 2.62
C ILE A 246 18.39 -18.96 2.30
N LEU A 247 17.72 -17.97 1.69
CA LEU A 247 18.17 -16.58 1.57
C LEU A 247 17.34 -15.70 2.52
N PHE A 248 17.99 -15.09 3.50
CA PHE A 248 17.36 -14.13 4.39
C PHE A 248 17.50 -12.72 3.80
N VAL A 249 16.36 -12.07 3.57
CA VAL A 249 16.27 -10.76 2.90
C VAL A 249 15.73 -9.74 3.86
N ILE A 250 16.44 -8.64 4.04
CA ILE A 250 16.03 -7.53 4.90
C ILE A 250 15.53 -6.39 4.02
N ARG A 251 14.33 -5.87 4.31
CA ARG A 251 13.78 -4.66 3.73
C ARG A 251 13.20 -3.77 4.79
N ARG A 252 13.96 -2.78 5.22
CA ARG A 252 13.49 -1.77 6.18
C ARG A 252 12.65 -0.70 5.48
N HIS A 253 11.85 0.00 6.25
CA HIS A 253 11.09 1.14 5.74
C HIS A 253 12.05 2.28 5.33
N PHE A 254 11.73 3.03 4.25
CA PHE A 254 12.58 4.13 3.72
C PHE A 254 12.84 5.29 4.71
N TYR A 255 12.07 5.37 5.80
CA TYR A 255 12.34 6.29 6.92
C TYR A 255 13.50 5.85 7.81
N HIS A 256 13.97 4.61 7.70
CA HIS A 256 15.15 4.15 8.42
C HIS A 256 16.41 4.78 7.81
N LYS A 257 16.73 5.99 8.26
CA LYS A 257 18.03 6.63 8.04
C LYS A 257 18.99 6.18 9.15
N GLY A 258 19.23 4.90 9.27
CA GLY A 258 20.14 4.32 10.24
C GLY A 258 21.45 3.91 9.61
N GLU A 259 22.36 3.46 10.46
CA GLU A 259 23.64 2.89 10.07
C GLU A 259 23.45 1.75 9.05
N LYS A 260 24.27 1.76 8.00
CA LYS A 260 24.31 0.68 7.04
C LYS A 260 25.05 -0.47 7.68
N VAL A 261 24.36 -1.57 7.91
CA VAL A 261 25.01 -2.82 8.28
C VAL A 261 25.67 -3.38 7.03
N ASP A 262 26.93 -3.74 7.12
CA ASP A 262 27.65 -4.41 6.04
C ASP A 262 27.39 -5.91 6.09
N PHE A 263 26.54 -6.38 5.19
CA PHE A 263 26.23 -7.81 5.04
C PHE A 263 27.13 -8.53 4.04
N SER A 264 28.19 -7.90 3.50
CA SER A 264 29.04 -8.49 2.47
C SER A 264 29.77 -9.78 2.91
N MET A 265 29.97 -9.94 4.22
CA MET A 265 30.57 -11.13 4.82
C MET A 265 29.59 -12.33 4.93
N TYR A 266 28.29 -12.11 4.76
CA TYR A 266 27.26 -13.14 4.89
C TYR A 266 26.75 -13.56 3.51
N SER A 267 26.91 -14.83 3.15
CA SER A 267 26.56 -15.32 1.81
C SER A 267 25.04 -15.46 1.61
N ASN A 268 24.28 -15.67 2.68
CA ASN A 268 22.86 -15.95 2.64
C ASN A 268 21.99 -14.86 3.32
N ILE A 269 22.57 -13.69 3.59
CA ILE A 269 21.84 -12.52 4.10
C ILE A 269 22.04 -11.35 3.15
N THR A 270 20.98 -10.62 2.83
CA THR A 270 21.05 -9.42 1.97
C THR A 270 20.08 -8.34 2.41
N ASP A 271 20.53 -7.09 2.41
CA ASP A 271 19.67 -5.91 2.64
C ASP A 271 19.32 -5.27 1.28
N ILE A 272 18.02 -5.16 1.01
CA ILE A 272 17.47 -4.56 -0.21
C ILE A 272 16.76 -3.23 0.05
N THR A 273 16.90 -2.64 1.22
CA THR A 273 16.21 -1.41 1.65
C THR A 273 16.36 -0.26 0.65
N GLU A 274 17.54 -0.08 0.08
CA GLU A 274 17.84 0.97 -0.91
C GLU A 274 17.31 0.65 -2.33
N ARG A 275 16.84 -0.57 -2.57
CA ARG A 275 16.36 -0.97 -3.88
C ARG A 275 14.89 -0.60 -4.07
N SER A 276 14.59 0.07 -5.17
CA SER A 276 13.21 0.39 -5.55
C SER A 276 12.52 -0.85 -6.12
N MET A 277 12.05 -1.73 -5.21
CA MET A 277 11.31 -2.94 -5.56
C MET A 277 9.88 -2.84 -5.06
N ASP A 278 8.94 -3.36 -5.85
CA ASP A 278 7.52 -3.41 -5.46
C ASP A 278 7.31 -4.44 -4.36
N ILE A 279 6.57 -4.07 -3.31
CA ILE A 279 6.35 -4.96 -2.17
C ILE A 279 5.54 -6.19 -2.55
N GLN A 280 4.56 -6.07 -3.45
CA GLN A 280 3.75 -7.21 -3.86
C GLN A 280 4.59 -8.26 -4.63
N GLU A 281 5.51 -7.79 -5.47
CA GLU A 281 6.45 -8.68 -6.16
C GLU A 281 7.38 -9.39 -5.17
N LEU A 282 7.85 -8.69 -4.12
CA LEU A 282 8.67 -9.29 -3.07
C LEU A 282 7.89 -10.36 -2.30
N LEU A 283 6.63 -10.07 -1.95
CA LEU A 283 5.78 -11.02 -1.23
C LEU A 283 5.52 -12.30 -2.05
N MET A 284 5.35 -12.19 -3.37
CA MET A 284 5.20 -13.35 -4.25
C MET A 284 6.40 -14.30 -4.18
N ASP A 285 7.60 -13.74 -4.12
CA ASP A 285 8.87 -14.48 -4.11
C ASP A 285 9.26 -14.95 -2.69
N THR A 286 8.46 -14.65 -1.66
CA THR A 286 8.75 -14.95 -0.25
C THR A 286 8.10 -16.24 0.19
N ASP A 287 8.84 -17.14 0.83
CA ASP A 287 8.32 -18.39 1.42
C ASP A 287 7.89 -18.19 2.88
N ILE A 288 8.61 -17.37 3.65
CA ILE A 288 8.29 -17.03 5.04
C ILE A 288 8.42 -15.51 5.21
N LEU A 289 7.39 -14.87 5.69
CA LEU A 289 7.43 -13.45 6.04
C LEU A 289 7.73 -13.28 7.52
N VAL A 290 8.75 -12.49 7.83
CA VAL A 290 9.02 -12.00 9.19
C VAL A 290 8.67 -10.53 9.25
N THR A 291 7.84 -10.15 10.18
CA THR A 291 7.43 -8.74 10.37
C THR A 291 7.13 -8.47 11.85
N ASP A 292 6.54 -7.32 12.13
CA ASP A 292 6.12 -6.93 13.48
C ASP A 292 4.71 -6.32 13.43
N TYR A 293 4.58 -5.01 13.53
CA TYR A 293 3.30 -4.26 13.57
C TYR A 293 2.88 -3.71 12.20
N SER A 294 3.51 -4.18 11.13
CA SER A 294 3.21 -3.76 9.75
C SER A 294 1.96 -4.44 9.22
N SER A 295 1.11 -3.70 8.49
CA SER A 295 -0.02 -4.29 7.76
C SER A 295 0.38 -5.09 6.51
N THR A 296 1.66 -5.18 6.18
CA THR A 296 2.15 -5.93 5.01
C THR A 296 1.80 -7.41 5.09
N TYR A 297 1.77 -7.99 6.30
CA TYR A 297 1.39 -9.41 6.46
C TYR A 297 -0.06 -9.67 6.03
N ILE A 298 -0.94 -8.68 6.11
CA ILE A 298 -2.36 -8.88 5.76
C ILE A 298 -2.48 -9.24 4.28
N ASP A 299 -1.74 -8.55 3.40
CA ASP A 299 -1.68 -8.94 1.98
C ASP A 299 -1.06 -10.32 1.80
N TYR A 300 -0.02 -10.64 2.57
CA TYR A 300 0.67 -11.92 2.51
C TYR A 300 -0.21 -13.11 2.94
N LEU A 301 -1.22 -12.90 3.79
CA LEU A 301 -2.21 -13.94 4.15
C LEU A 301 -2.93 -14.53 2.92
N LEU A 302 -3.04 -13.77 1.83
CA LEU A 302 -3.63 -14.25 0.58
C LEU A 302 -2.81 -15.36 -0.09
N LEU A 303 -1.52 -15.46 0.22
CA LEU A 303 -0.63 -16.50 -0.28
C LEU A 303 -0.65 -17.79 0.58
N ASP A 304 -1.33 -17.78 1.74
CA ASP A 304 -1.40 -18.89 2.70
C ASP A 304 -0.02 -19.45 3.12
N ARG A 305 0.99 -18.58 3.21
CA ARG A 305 2.36 -18.92 3.60
C ARG A 305 2.65 -18.48 5.04
N PRO A 306 3.66 -19.09 5.73
CA PRO A 306 3.99 -18.77 7.12
C PRO A 306 4.36 -17.30 7.35
N VAL A 307 3.83 -16.74 8.44
CA VAL A 307 4.19 -15.41 8.96
C VAL A 307 4.72 -15.58 10.38
N VAL A 308 5.85 -14.97 10.67
CA VAL A 308 6.44 -14.90 12.02
C VAL A 308 6.47 -13.43 12.45
N PHE A 309 5.99 -13.16 13.65
CA PHE A 309 5.99 -11.82 14.23
C PHE A 309 7.16 -11.69 15.19
N TYR A 310 8.14 -10.83 14.87
CA TYR A 310 9.30 -10.59 15.71
C TYR A 310 9.08 -9.32 16.53
N ASN A 311 8.53 -9.48 17.75
CA ASN A 311 7.92 -8.43 18.55
C ASN A 311 8.73 -8.14 19.83
N PHE A 312 10.05 -8.05 19.76
CA PHE A 312 10.95 -7.86 20.90
C PHE A 312 10.68 -6.57 21.71
N ASP A 313 9.93 -5.61 21.17
CA ASP A 313 9.61 -4.33 21.80
C ASP A 313 8.09 -4.09 21.96
N TYR A 314 7.29 -5.16 22.08
CA TYR A 314 5.81 -5.09 22.03
C TYR A 314 5.21 -4.12 23.05
N GLN A 315 5.71 -4.11 24.28
CA GLN A 315 5.18 -3.24 25.34
C GLN A 315 5.47 -1.76 25.03
N ASP A 316 6.71 -1.41 24.66
CA ASP A 316 7.07 -0.03 24.26
C ASP A 316 6.26 0.45 23.06
N TYR A 317 5.99 -0.46 22.11
CA TYR A 317 5.22 -0.14 20.93
C TYR A 317 3.75 0.20 21.26
N LEU A 318 3.10 -0.56 22.14
CA LEU A 318 1.71 -0.32 22.54
C LEU A 318 1.53 1.02 23.26
N GLU A 319 2.49 1.42 24.08
CA GLU A 319 2.41 2.66 24.87
C GLU A 319 2.55 3.93 24.00
N HIS A 320 3.25 3.86 22.87
CA HIS A 320 3.67 5.03 22.10
C HIS A 320 3.02 5.16 20.71
N ASP A 321 2.25 4.18 20.26
CA ASP A 321 1.64 4.22 18.92
C ASP A 321 0.12 4.55 18.98
N ARG A 322 -0.48 4.59 17.79
CA ARG A 322 -1.89 4.88 17.57
C ARG A 322 -2.75 3.71 18.04
N GLY A 323 -3.97 3.99 18.51
CA GLY A 323 -4.94 2.95 18.79
C GLY A 323 -5.20 2.06 17.58
N MET A 324 -5.45 0.78 17.81
CA MET A 324 -5.76 -0.19 16.76
C MET A 324 -7.27 -0.35 16.58
N TYR A 325 -7.70 -0.82 15.40
CA TYR A 325 -9.09 -1.16 15.11
C TYR A 325 -9.50 -2.54 15.62
N CYS A 326 -8.53 -3.42 15.80
CA CYS A 326 -8.73 -4.78 16.32
C CYS A 326 -7.62 -5.14 17.30
N ASP A 327 -7.90 -6.15 18.10
CA ASP A 327 -6.93 -6.73 19.02
C ASP A 327 -5.76 -7.34 18.23
N TYR A 328 -4.56 -6.85 18.46
CA TYR A 328 -3.36 -7.30 17.76
C TYR A 328 -3.10 -8.80 17.97
N GLU A 329 -3.33 -9.32 19.17
CA GLU A 329 -3.12 -10.74 19.48
C GLU A 329 -3.97 -11.66 18.59
N LYS A 330 -5.19 -11.22 18.25
CA LYS A 330 -6.10 -11.93 17.36
C LYS A 330 -5.84 -11.63 15.88
N ALA A 331 -5.36 -10.44 15.58
CA ALA A 331 -5.14 -9.99 14.22
C ALA A 331 -3.82 -10.49 13.62
N ALA A 332 -2.83 -10.82 14.45
CA ALA A 332 -1.50 -11.30 14.05
C ALA A 332 -1.41 -12.84 14.10
N PRO A 333 -1.77 -13.54 13.01
CA PRO A 333 -2.00 -14.98 13.00
C PRO A 333 -0.72 -15.79 12.73
N GLY A 334 0.29 -15.65 13.56
CA GLY A 334 1.56 -16.35 13.46
C GLY A 334 2.27 -16.45 14.80
N TYR A 335 3.38 -17.16 14.82
CA TYR A 335 4.24 -17.21 16.01
C TYR A 335 4.76 -15.82 16.34
N LYS A 336 4.75 -15.47 17.62
CA LYS A 336 5.25 -14.20 18.14
C LYS A 336 6.54 -14.46 18.91
N ALA A 337 7.66 -14.12 18.29
CA ALA A 337 8.99 -14.24 18.88
C ALA A 337 9.36 -12.91 19.56
N GLU A 338 9.70 -12.96 20.84
CA GLU A 338 10.18 -11.80 21.60
C GLU A 338 11.70 -11.76 21.69
N THR A 339 12.38 -12.87 21.39
CA THR A 339 13.84 -12.99 21.38
C THR A 339 14.34 -13.62 20.09
N PHE A 340 15.63 -13.45 19.81
CA PHE A 340 16.27 -14.05 18.65
C PHE A 340 16.27 -15.60 18.73
N GLU A 341 16.47 -16.15 19.92
CA GLU A 341 16.43 -17.60 20.16
C GLU A 341 15.05 -18.17 19.80
N ALA A 342 13.97 -17.52 20.28
CA ALA A 342 12.60 -17.93 19.97
C ALA A 342 12.29 -17.82 18.46
N LEU A 343 12.84 -16.79 17.78
CA LEU A 343 12.74 -16.65 16.33
C LEU A 343 13.43 -17.82 15.61
N MET A 344 14.63 -18.19 16.04
CA MET A 344 15.40 -19.31 15.46
C MET A 344 14.73 -20.66 15.69
N GLU A 345 14.13 -20.87 16.88
CA GLU A 345 13.33 -22.10 17.15
C GLU A 345 12.14 -22.23 16.20
N GLU A 346 11.44 -21.13 15.91
CA GLU A 346 10.32 -21.16 14.97
C GLU A 346 10.81 -21.38 13.52
N PHE A 347 11.93 -20.80 13.15
CA PHE A 347 12.54 -21.07 11.84
C PHE A 347 12.88 -22.55 11.66
N GLU A 348 13.41 -23.19 12.71
CA GLU A 348 13.71 -24.62 12.68
C GLU A 348 12.45 -25.47 12.48
N ARG A 349 11.35 -25.16 13.21
CA ARG A 349 10.06 -25.85 13.02
C ARG A 349 9.54 -25.70 11.58
N LEU A 350 9.57 -24.48 11.06
CA LEU A 350 9.12 -24.18 9.68
C LEU A 350 10.00 -24.88 8.62
N ALA A 351 11.31 -24.98 8.86
CA ALA A 351 12.21 -25.72 7.98
C ALA A 351 11.87 -27.21 7.93
N GLN A 352 11.43 -27.78 9.04
CA GLN A 352 10.95 -29.16 9.16
C GLN A 352 9.52 -29.36 8.60
N GLY A 353 8.85 -28.28 8.17
CA GLY A 353 7.50 -28.32 7.63
C GLY A 353 6.39 -28.26 8.67
N GLU A 354 6.72 -27.91 9.91
CA GLU A 354 5.77 -27.78 11.03
C GLU A 354 5.16 -26.37 11.06
N ASP A 355 4.04 -26.19 10.37
CA ASP A 355 3.30 -24.92 10.32
C ASP A 355 2.03 -24.99 11.18
N HIS A 356 2.14 -24.64 12.42
CA HIS A 356 1.04 -24.72 13.40
C HIS A 356 0.00 -23.60 13.27
N PHE A 357 0.29 -22.52 12.52
CA PHE A 357 -0.57 -21.34 12.41
C PHE A 357 -1.40 -21.29 11.12
N LYS A 358 -1.36 -22.33 10.30
CA LYS A 358 -2.02 -22.35 9.00
C LYS A 358 -3.52 -22.06 9.08
N GLU A 359 -4.23 -22.71 9.99
CA GLU A 359 -5.67 -22.50 10.15
C GLU A 359 -6.01 -21.12 10.68
N VAL A 360 -5.24 -20.63 11.66
CA VAL A 360 -5.41 -19.28 12.23
C VAL A 360 -5.17 -18.20 11.16
N ARG A 361 -4.18 -18.40 10.27
CA ARG A 361 -3.93 -17.50 9.12
C ARG A 361 -5.10 -17.47 8.16
N ARG A 362 -5.73 -18.61 7.86
CA ARG A 362 -6.90 -18.67 6.98
C ARG A 362 -8.09 -17.94 7.58
N GLN A 363 -8.34 -18.10 8.87
CA GLN A 363 -9.39 -17.37 9.58
C GLN A 363 -9.12 -15.86 9.56
N ALA A 364 -7.88 -15.42 9.80
CA ALA A 364 -7.50 -14.03 9.71
C ALA A 364 -7.63 -13.48 8.28
N ARG A 365 -7.21 -14.24 7.25
CA ARG A 365 -7.44 -13.86 5.86
C ARG A 365 -8.92 -13.59 5.58
N ASP A 366 -9.80 -14.49 5.98
CA ASP A 366 -11.25 -14.41 5.77
C ASP A 366 -11.90 -13.29 6.60
N PHE A 367 -11.24 -12.81 7.65
CA PHE A 367 -11.61 -11.62 8.41
C PHE A 367 -11.21 -10.32 7.69
N PHE A 368 -9.98 -10.27 7.15
CA PHE A 368 -9.45 -9.08 6.50
C PHE A 368 -9.94 -8.88 5.07
N TYR A 369 -10.26 -9.96 4.36
CA TYR A 369 -10.68 -9.92 2.96
C TYR A 369 -12.00 -10.63 2.73
N CYS A 370 -12.87 -10.02 1.94
CA CYS A 370 -14.02 -10.71 1.38
C CYS A 370 -13.57 -11.77 0.36
N LYS A 371 -14.33 -12.85 0.22
CA LYS A 371 -14.02 -13.94 -0.73
C LYS A 371 -14.30 -13.54 -2.18
N GLU A 372 -15.22 -12.60 -2.37
CA GLU A 372 -15.66 -12.16 -3.67
C GLU A 372 -14.56 -11.34 -4.37
N GLY A 373 -14.28 -11.67 -5.62
CA GLY A 373 -13.37 -10.91 -6.49
C GLY A 373 -11.88 -11.13 -6.24
N GLN A 374 -11.45 -12.05 -5.39
CA GLN A 374 -10.02 -12.33 -5.24
C GLN A 374 -9.40 -12.72 -6.59
N GLY A 375 -8.32 -12.04 -6.98
CA GLY A 375 -7.66 -12.18 -8.28
C GLY A 375 -8.33 -11.46 -9.44
N MET A 376 -9.49 -10.81 -9.21
CA MET A 376 -10.25 -10.05 -10.22
C MET A 376 -10.73 -8.70 -9.68
N VAL A 377 -10.08 -8.18 -8.65
CA VAL A 377 -10.48 -6.92 -8.00
C VAL A 377 -10.39 -5.77 -8.98
N GLY A 378 -9.32 -5.69 -9.76
CA GLY A 378 -9.10 -4.64 -10.77
C GLY A 378 -10.19 -4.63 -11.83
N GLU A 379 -10.47 -5.76 -12.45
CA GLU A 379 -11.51 -5.90 -13.48
C GLU A 379 -12.88 -5.52 -12.92
N THR A 380 -13.23 -6.03 -11.73
CA THR A 380 -14.52 -5.76 -11.08
C THR A 380 -14.67 -4.26 -10.77
N LEU A 381 -13.64 -3.61 -10.24
CA LEU A 381 -13.66 -2.16 -9.96
C LEU A 381 -13.83 -1.33 -11.23
N LEU A 382 -13.17 -1.67 -12.33
CA LEU A 382 -13.36 -1.00 -13.62
C LEU A 382 -14.80 -1.17 -14.11
N GLY A 383 -15.40 -2.34 -13.94
CA GLY A 383 -16.81 -2.61 -14.24
C GLY A 383 -17.76 -1.75 -13.40
N ILE A 384 -17.50 -1.63 -12.09
CA ILE A 384 -18.27 -0.77 -11.18
C ILE A 384 -18.16 0.70 -11.61
N LEU A 385 -16.95 1.20 -11.88
CA LEU A 385 -16.74 2.59 -12.28
C LEU A 385 -17.50 2.96 -13.56
N LYS A 386 -17.54 2.08 -14.56
CA LYS A 386 -18.31 2.32 -15.81
C LYS A 386 -19.79 2.59 -15.55
N ASN A 387 -20.36 1.99 -14.50
CA ASN A 387 -21.77 2.09 -14.14
C ASN A 387 -22.08 3.29 -13.23
N ILE A 388 -21.08 3.97 -12.67
CA ILE A 388 -21.27 5.20 -11.90
C ILE A 388 -21.60 6.37 -12.83
N LYS A 389 -22.78 6.96 -12.61
CA LYS A 389 -23.30 8.08 -13.40
C LYS A 389 -22.71 9.43 -12.99
#